data_7074fc9be548fc70c020458c7a02cc73
#
_entry.id   7074fc9be548fc70c020458c7a02cc73
#
_cell.length_a   1.000
_cell.length_b   1.000
_cell.length_c   1.000
_cell.angle_alpha   90.00
_cell.angle_beta   90.00
_cell.angle_gamma   90.00
#
_symmetry.space_group_name_H-M   'P 1'
#
loop_
_entity.id
_entity.type
_entity.pdbx_description
1 polymer ?
#
loop_
_entity_poly.entity_id
_entity_poly.type
_entity_poly.pdbx_seq_one_letter_code
_entity_poly.pdbx_strand_id
1 'polypeptide(L)' 'MRPGIVSTGDVVVIGAFDDVPEHEFLVEKVFEDCVTGVALTGPLAGEYGEPSVEMILRVVGPLGTQQSQQA' A
#
# COMPACT_ATOMS: atom_id res chain seq x y z
N MET A 1 -3.89 1.94 18.61
CA MET A 1 -3.12 0.89 18.11
C MET A 1 -2.97 0.96 16.62
N ARG A 2 -1.82 0.72 16.18
CA ARG A 2 -1.64 0.92 14.79
C ARG A 2 -2.29 -0.20 14.03
N PRO A 3 -2.69 0.04 12.84
CA PRO A 3 -3.50 -0.87 12.06
C PRO A 3 -2.77 -2.16 11.73
N GLY A 4 -1.84 -2.48 12.48
CA GLY A 4 -1.12 -3.67 12.22
C GLY A 4 0.26 -3.32 11.74
N ILE A 5 1.01 -4.33 11.49
CA ILE A 5 2.39 -4.12 11.11
C ILE A 5 2.51 -4.23 9.61
N VAL A 6 3.02 -3.19 9.01
CA VAL A 6 3.26 -3.16 7.57
C VAL A 6 4.69 -3.59 7.34
N SER A 7 4.88 -4.47 6.38
CA SER A 7 6.20 -4.97 6.04
C SER A 7 6.49 -4.77 4.58
N THR A 8 7.76 -4.75 4.26
CA THR A 8 8.19 -4.69 2.86
C THR A 8 7.56 -5.84 2.10
N GLY A 9 6.99 -5.53 0.94
CA GLY A 9 6.32 -6.52 0.12
C GLY A 9 4.84 -6.61 0.34
N ASP A 10 4.32 -5.95 1.38
CA ASP A 10 2.89 -5.95 1.62
C ASP A 10 2.17 -5.04 0.65
N VAL A 11 0.92 -5.39 0.39
CA VAL A 11 0.01 -4.52 -0.33
C VAL A 11 -0.90 -3.87 0.71
N VAL A 12 -1.04 -2.56 0.63
CA VAL A 12 -1.90 -1.82 1.54
C VAL A 12 -2.90 -1.02 0.71
N VAL A 13 -3.96 -0.58 1.36
CA VAL A 13 -4.93 0.30 0.73
C VAL A 13 -4.68 1.70 1.22
N ILE A 14 -4.44 2.62 0.30
CA ILE A 14 -4.19 4.01 0.61
C ILE A 14 -5.50 4.79 0.44
N GLY A 15 -5.82 5.61 1.41
CA GLY A 15 -7.04 6.39 1.36
C GLY A 15 -7.00 7.44 0.26
N ALA A 16 -8.19 7.88 -0.13
CA ALA A 16 -8.29 8.90 -1.16
C ALA A 16 -7.69 10.21 -0.68
N PHE A 17 -7.08 10.93 -1.60
CA PHE A 17 -6.55 12.26 -1.29
C PHE A 17 -6.54 13.09 -2.57
N ASP A 18 -6.75 14.38 -2.40
CA ASP A 18 -6.84 15.29 -3.53
C ASP A 18 -7.80 14.69 -4.56
N ASP A 19 -7.36 14.54 -5.78
CA ASP A 19 -8.19 13.96 -6.83
C ASP A 19 -7.92 12.49 -7.04
N VAL A 20 -7.19 11.87 -6.15
CA VAL A 20 -6.79 10.47 -6.30
C VAL A 20 -7.69 9.61 -5.42
N PRO A 21 -8.41 8.63 -5.98
CA PRO A 21 -9.27 7.77 -5.18
C PRO A 21 -8.46 6.76 -4.39
N GLU A 22 -9.13 6.12 -3.47
CA GLU A 22 -8.57 5.02 -2.72
C GLU A 22 -7.99 3.99 -3.68
N HIS A 23 -6.81 3.46 -3.36
CA HIS A 23 -6.15 2.53 -4.28
C HIS A 23 -5.19 1.63 -3.52
N GLU A 24 -4.72 0.60 -4.20
CA GLU A 24 -3.76 -0.34 -3.63
C GLU A 24 -2.34 0.13 -3.91
N PHE A 25 -1.45 -0.20 -2.99
CA PHE A 25 -0.09 0.28 -3.02
C PHE A 25 0.85 -0.81 -2.53
N LEU A 26 1.91 -1.07 -3.27
CA LEU A 26 2.90 -2.08 -2.90
C LEU A 26 3.99 -1.40 -2.10
N VAL A 27 4.21 -1.87 -0.88
CA VAL A 27 5.19 -1.27 0.02
C VAL A 27 6.57 -1.84 -0.27
N GLU A 28 7.52 -0.96 -0.53
CA GLU A 28 8.91 -1.35 -0.75
C GLU A 28 9.78 -1.11 0.46
N LYS A 29 9.52 0.00 1.18
CA LYS A 29 10.26 0.30 2.39
C LYS A 29 9.32 0.90 3.41
N VAL A 30 9.62 0.64 4.67
CA VAL A 30 8.81 1.13 5.77
C VAL A 30 9.66 2.04 6.63
N PHE A 31 9.16 3.24 6.86
CA PHE A 31 9.79 4.21 7.73
C PHE A 31 8.86 4.51 8.90
N GLU A 32 9.34 5.31 9.80
CA GLU A 32 8.58 5.57 11.02
C GLU A 32 7.24 6.25 10.74
N ASP A 33 7.21 7.14 9.78
CA ASP A 33 6.00 7.92 9.52
C ASP A 33 5.47 7.77 8.10
N CYS A 34 6.12 6.98 7.27
CA CYS A 34 5.64 6.80 5.91
C CYS A 34 6.13 5.47 5.37
N VAL A 35 5.55 5.08 4.25
CA VAL A 35 6.06 3.94 3.49
C VAL A 35 6.37 4.44 2.09
N THR A 36 7.25 3.72 1.40
CA THR A 36 7.54 4.05 0.02
C THR A 36 7.26 2.84 -0.85
N GLY A 37 6.96 3.08 -2.10
CA GLY A 37 6.67 2.00 -3.01
C GLY A 37 5.97 2.48 -4.25
N VAL A 38 5.10 1.64 -4.78
CA VAL A 38 4.47 1.88 -6.08
C VAL A 38 2.98 1.62 -5.97
N ALA A 39 2.19 2.53 -6.52
CA ALA A 39 0.74 2.32 -6.59
C ALA A 39 0.45 1.18 -7.56
N LEU A 40 -0.51 0.35 -7.21
CA LEU A 40 -0.87 -0.80 -8.03
C LEU A 40 -2.12 -0.56 -8.86
N THR A 41 -3.03 0.26 -8.35
CA THR A 41 -4.30 0.51 -9.04
C THR A 41 -4.57 1.99 -9.05
N GLY A 42 -5.58 2.39 -9.80
CA GLY A 42 -6.01 3.77 -9.86
C GLY A 42 -5.16 4.62 -10.80
N PRO A 43 -5.37 5.92 -10.78
CA PRO A 43 -4.70 6.80 -11.73
C PRO A 43 -3.19 6.90 -11.55
N LEU A 44 -2.70 6.52 -10.37
CA LEU A 44 -1.26 6.57 -10.12
C LEU A 44 -0.59 5.21 -10.29
N ALA A 45 -1.28 4.23 -10.84
CA ALA A 45 -0.73 2.88 -10.98
C ALA A 45 0.62 2.94 -11.67
N GLY A 46 1.61 2.30 -11.06
CA GLY A 46 2.96 2.28 -11.59
C GLY A 46 3.84 3.43 -11.12
N GLU A 47 3.26 4.40 -10.41
CA GLU A 47 4.01 5.56 -9.96
C GLU A 47 4.58 5.32 -8.56
N TYR A 48 5.79 5.79 -8.36
CA TYR A 48 6.41 5.74 -7.05
C TYR A 48 5.75 6.77 -6.13
N GLY A 49 5.62 6.43 -4.86
CA GLY A 49 5.07 7.37 -3.89
C GLY A 49 5.60 7.11 -2.51
N GLU A 50 5.31 8.06 -1.62
CA GLU A 50 5.74 7.98 -0.23
C GLU A 50 4.61 8.38 0.70
N PRO A 51 3.51 7.62 0.72
CA PRO A 51 2.38 8.01 1.54
C PRO A 51 2.68 7.90 3.02
N SER A 52 2.07 8.80 3.78
CA SER A 52 2.14 8.76 5.23
C SER A 52 1.46 7.50 5.73
N VAL A 53 1.96 6.95 6.83
CA VAL A 53 1.32 5.76 7.41
C VAL A 53 -0.13 6.05 7.78
N GLU A 54 -0.46 7.30 8.03
CA GLU A 54 -1.84 7.66 8.36
C GLU A 54 -2.78 7.44 7.19
N MET A 55 -2.25 7.37 5.98
CA MET A 55 -3.07 7.16 4.80
C MET A 55 -3.41 5.70 4.58
N ILE A 56 -2.78 4.80 5.31
CA ILE A 56 -3.02 3.38 5.14
C ILE A 56 -4.32 3.02 5.84
N LEU A 57 -5.29 2.58 5.09
CA LEU A 57 -6.57 2.18 5.63
C LEU A 57 -6.56 0.76 6.15
N ARG A 58 -5.84 -0.11 5.46
CA ARG A 58 -5.71 -1.50 5.90
C ARG A 58 -4.60 -2.18 5.14
N VAL A 59 -4.13 -3.28 5.69
CA VAL A 59 -3.10 -4.09 5.07
C VAL A 59 -3.76 -5.30 4.43
N VAL A 60 -3.56 -5.47 3.14
CA VAL A 60 -4.11 -6.61 2.42
C VAL A 60 -3.25 -7.85 2.65
N GLY A 61 -1.94 -7.66 2.69
CA GLY A 61 -1.01 -8.75 2.88
C GLY A 61 0.02 -8.82 1.77
N PRO A 62 0.89 -9.81 1.83
CA PRO A 62 1.94 -9.91 0.82
C PRO A 62 1.36 -10.13 -0.56
N LEU A 63 1.95 -9.50 -1.54
CA LEU A 63 1.48 -9.62 -2.90
C LEU A 63 1.48 -11.06 -3.39
N GLY A 64 2.51 -11.80 -3.05
CA GLY A 64 2.61 -13.18 -3.50
C GLY A 64 1.53 -14.08 -2.95
N THR A 65 1.02 -13.77 -1.77
CA THR A 65 -0.02 -14.58 -1.16
C THR A 65 -1.28 -14.58 -2.01
N GLN A 66 -1.58 -13.45 -2.60
CA GLN A 66 -2.78 -13.35 -3.40
C GLN A 66 -2.71 -14.23 -4.63
N GLN A 67 -1.54 -14.34 -5.19
CA GLN A 67 -1.39 -15.15 -6.39
C GLN A 67 -1.47 -16.62 -6.10
N SER A 68 -0.96 -17.03 -4.97
CA SER A 68 -0.95 -18.44 -4.68
C SER A 68 -2.34 -19.00 -4.49
N GLN A 69 -3.30 -18.16 -4.26
CA GLN A 69 -4.66 -18.62 -4.12
C GLN A 69 -5.27 -19.04 -5.43
N GLN A 70 -4.65 -18.68 -6.49
CA GLN A 70 -5.13 -19.05 -7.80
C GLN A 70 -4.97 -20.52 -8.08
N ALA A 71 -4.03 -21.10 -7.46
CA ALA A 71 -3.69 -22.49 -7.77
C ALA A 71 -4.76 -23.47 -7.39
#